data_2b08f38576dcdc459bd988d5fc2482b5
#
_entry.id   2b08f38576dcdc459bd988d5fc2482b5
#
_cell.length_a   1.000
_cell.length_b   1.000
_cell.length_c   1.000
_cell.angle_alpha   90.00
_cell.angle_beta   90.00
_cell.angle_gamma   90.00
#
_symmetry.space_group_name_H-M   'P 1'
#
loop_
_entity.id
_entity.type
_entity.pdbx_description
1 polymer ?
#
loop_
_entity_poly.entity_id
_entity_poly.type
_entity_poly.pdbx_seq_one_letter_code
_entity_poly.pdbx_strand_id
1 'polypeptide(L)'
;MRFTTRFAEGGPSTACCLIAVTPEGQRSMSTYLGASRELTRDDVNEKEVAASSVLYIEGYLWDQPEAKAAIEKAMNAAKKADRQVAFTLSDPFCVGRYREEFRALLDTRIDVLFANEEEAKALFEVEEFDGVLEALREWPGVAALTRSAKGCGVARGPEVHVLDAAPVERVVDTTGAGDQYAAGFLYGLTHGKGLADCGRLGTIAAAEVISHYGARPEVSLKSLAKEAGLL
;
A
#
# COMPACT_ATOMS: atom_id res chain seq x y z
N MET A 1 -14.43 -10.39 -1.89
CA MET A 1 -13.25 -10.35 -2.78
C MET A 1 -13.43 -11.38 -3.89
N ARG A 2 -13.13 -11.04 -5.13
CA ARG A 2 -13.16 -11.94 -6.29
C ARG A 2 -11.73 -12.27 -6.69
N PHE A 3 -11.42 -13.57 -6.85
CA PHE A 3 -10.13 -14.07 -7.30
C PHE A 3 -10.33 -14.75 -8.65
N THR A 4 -9.63 -14.33 -9.68
CA THR A 4 -9.84 -14.77 -11.07
C THR A 4 -8.58 -15.33 -11.73
N THR A 5 -7.42 -15.17 -11.11
CA THR A 5 -6.17 -15.78 -11.57
C THR A 5 -6.26 -17.30 -11.47
N ARG A 6 -5.74 -18.01 -12.45
CA ARG A 6 -5.73 -19.48 -12.45
C ARG A 6 -4.82 -20.00 -11.34
N PHE A 7 -5.17 -21.15 -10.77
CA PHE A 7 -4.27 -21.87 -9.87
C PHE A 7 -3.09 -22.43 -10.66
N ALA A 8 -1.89 -22.41 -10.07
CA ALA A 8 -0.74 -23.07 -10.64
C ALA A 8 -0.96 -24.60 -10.62
N GLU A 9 -0.67 -25.26 -11.74
CA GLU A 9 -0.71 -26.73 -11.86
C GLU A 9 0.72 -27.27 -11.79
N GLY A 10 1.09 -27.86 -10.66
CA GLY A 10 2.48 -28.29 -10.38
C GLY A 10 3.38 -27.13 -9.91
N GLY A 11 4.67 -27.37 -9.85
CA GLY A 11 5.64 -26.35 -9.40
C GLY A 11 5.67 -26.15 -7.87
N PRO A 12 6.14 -24.99 -7.38
CA PRO A 12 6.25 -24.71 -5.95
C PRO A 12 4.87 -24.53 -5.30
N SER A 13 4.80 -24.84 -4.00
CA SER A 13 3.59 -24.63 -3.22
C SER A 13 3.24 -23.14 -3.09
N THR A 14 2.01 -22.85 -2.64
CA THR A 14 1.59 -21.51 -2.26
C THR A 14 2.58 -20.88 -1.27
N ALA A 15 2.80 -19.58 -1.40
CA ALA A 15 3.61 -18.80 -0.46
C ALA A 15 3.14 -18.97 0.99
N CYS A 16 4.07 -18.99 1.92
CA CYS A 16 3.79 -18.93 3.35
C CYS A 16 4.83 -18.10 4.08
N CYS A 17 4.42 -17.49 5.18
CA CYS A 17 5.30 -16.71 6.03
C CYS A 17 5.12 -17.15 7.49
N LEU A 18 6.21 -17.50 8.15
CA LEU A 18 6.24 -17.72 9.60
C LEU A 18 6.61 -16.38 10.25
N ILE A 19 5.72 -15.88 11.10
CA ILE A 19 5.87 -14.58 11.74
C ILE A 19 6.03 -14.80 13.24
N ALA A 20 7.18 -14.41 13.78
CA ALA A 20 7.42 -14.36 15.21
C ALA A 20 7.20 -12.93 15.70
N VAL A 21 6.29 -12.77 16.66
CA VAL A 21 5.90 -11.46 17.22
C VAL A 21 6.42 -11.36 18.65
N THR A 22 7.11 -10.27 18.97
CA THR A 22 7.58 -9.99 20.34
C THR A 22 6.45 -9.41 21.20
N PRO A 23 6.60 -9.41 22.55
CA PRO A 23 5.60 -8.79 23.43
C PRO A 23 5.31 -7.31 23.15
N GLU A 24 6.26 -6.60 22.51
CA GLU A 24 6.14 -5.20 22.10
C GLU A 24 5.47 -5.02 20.74
N GLY A 25 4.99 -6.11 20.09
CA GLY A 25 4.34 -6.08 18.78
C GLY A 25 5.31 -5.99 17.60
N GLN A 26 6.63 -6.12 17.83
CA GLN A 26 7.61 -6.19 16.74
C GLN A 26 7.61 -7.58 16.12
N ARG A 27 7.89 -7.67 14.81
CA ARG A 27 7.84 -8.94 14.10
C ARG A 27 9.12 -9.27 13.35
N SER A 28 9.42 -10.56 13.32
CA SER A 28 10.40 -11.15 12.41
C SER A 28 9.67 -12.10 11.46
N MET A 29 9.96 -11.99 10.17
CA MET A 29 9.27 -12.73 9.12
C MET A 29 10.21 -13.68 8.41
N SER A 30 9.86 -14.97 8.37
CA SER A 30 10.54 -15.97 7.56
C SER A 30 9.62 -16.38 6.41
N THR A 31 9.90 -15.84 5.22
CA THR A 31 9.01 -15.91 4.07
C THR A 31 9.51 -16.91 3.03
N TYR A 32 8.65 -17.85 2.68
CA TYR A 32 8.76 -18.68 1.48
C TYR A 32 7.80 -18.16 0.43
N LEU A 33 8.32 -17.60 -0.65
CA LEU A 33 7.51 -16.96 -1.69
C LEU A 33 6.75 -17.95 -2.59
N GLY A 34 7.26 -19.16 -2.76
CA GLY A 34 6.59 -20.24 -3.51
C GLY A 34 6.11 -19.80 -4.89
N ALA A 35 4.92 -20.23 -5.26
CA ALA A 35 4.30 -19.92 -6.55
C ALA A 35 4.04 -18.42 -6.79
N SER A 36 4.10 -17.55 -5.77
CA SER A 36 3.92 -16.11 -5.97
C SER A 36 5.02 -15.47 -6.83
N ARG A 37 6.16 -16.15 -6.98
CA ARG A 37 7.27 -15.73 -7.86
C ARG A 37 7.02 -16.02 -9.35
N GLU A 38 5.99 -16.79 -9.67
CA GLU A 38 5.69 -17.26 -11.03
C GLU A 38 4.66 -16.36 -11.73
N LEU A 39 4.37 -15.17 -11.18
CA LEU A 39 3.51 -14.19 -11.82
C LEU A 39 4.08 -13.78 -13.18
N THR A 40 3.27 -13.91 -14.23
CA THR A 40 3.63 -13.58 -15.61
C THR A 40 2.63 -12.62 -16.25
N ARG A 41 2.97 -12.12 -17.45
CA ARG A 41 2.06 -11.28 -18.23
C ARG A 41 0.73 -11.97 -18.56
N ASP A 42 0.70 -13.29 -18.66
CA ASP A 42 -0.50 -14.07 -19.00
C ASP A 42 -1.51 -14.14 -17.86
N ASP A 43 -1.05 -13.90 -16.62
CA ASP A 43 -1.92 -13.85 -15.44
C ASP A 43 -2.68 -12.52 -15.32
N VAL A 44 -2.28 -11.50 -16.08
CA VAL A 44 -2.93 -10.18 -16.08
C VAL A 44 -4.13 -10.14 -17.02
N ASN A 45 -5.33 -10.04 -16.44
CA ASN A 45 -6.57 -9.84 -17.17
C ASN A 45 -6.82 -8.32 -17.38
N GLU A 46 -6.46 -7.81 -18.55
CA GLU A 46 -6.59 -6.39 -18.88
C GLU A 46 -8.05 -5.88 -18.82
N LYS A 47 -9.03 -6.74 -19.07
CA LYS A 47 -10.46 -6.37 -18.97
C LYS A 47 -10.88 -6.11 -17.52
N GLU A 48 -10.37 -6.90 -16.58
CA GLU A 48 -10.64 -6.69 -15.16
C GLU A 48 -9.93 -5.44 -14.65
N VAL A 49 -8.69 -5.22 -15.06
CA VAL A 49 -7.96 -3.97 -14.76
C VAL A 49 -8.74 -2.76 -15.27
N ALA A 50 -9.17 -2.78 -16.53
CA ALA A 50 -9.94 -1.70 -17.14
C ALA A 50 -11.32 -1.46 -16.47
N ALA A 51 -11.92 -2.49 -15.88
CA ALA A 51 -13.20 -2.41 -15.17
C ALA A 51 -13.06 -1.97 -13.70
N SER A 52 -11.85 -1.93 -13.15
CA SER A 52 -11.59 -1.48 -11.78
C SER A 52 -11.49 0.05 -11.70
N SER A 53 -11.66 0.62 -10.51
CA SER A 53 -11.41 2.06 -10.28
C SER A 53 -9.93 2.35 -10.06
N VAL A 54 -9.23 1.43 -9.40
CA VAL A 54 -7.81 1.56 -9.02
C VAL A 54 -7.10 0.24 -9.25
N LEU A 55 -5.93 0.28 -9.86
CA LEU A 55 -4.95 -0.80 -9.88
C LEU A 55 -3.99 -0.59 -8.71
N TYR A 56 -3.95 -1.51 -7.74
CA TYR A 56 -3.01 -1.47 -6.61
C TYR A 56 -1.84 -2.42 -6.85
N ILE A 57 -0.62 -1.94 -6.65
CA ILE A 57 0.63 -2.65 -6.95
C ILE A 57 1.56 -2.61 -5.74
N GLU A 58 2.14 -3.77 -5.43
CA GLU A 58 3.18 -3.96 -4.42
C GLU A 58 4.59 -3.83 -5.02
N GLY A 59 5.44 -3.01 -4.43
CA GLY A 59 6.82 -2.78 -4.89
C GLY A 59 7.69 -4.04 -4.90
N TYR A 60 7.47 -5.00 -3.98
CA TYR A 60 8.20 -6.28 -3.98
C TYR A 60 8.14 -7.05 -5.30
N LEU A 61 7.05 -6.90 -6.05
CA LEU A 61 6.87 -7.62 -7.33
C LEU A 61 7.88 -7.15 -8.39
N TRP A 62 8.57 -6.04 -8.14
CA TRP A 62 9.61 -5.51 -9.03
C TRP A 62 10.89 -6.35 -9.04
N ASP A 63 11.11 -7.20 -8.03
CA ASP A 63 12.29 -8.07 -7.93
C ASP A 63 12.35 -9.17 -9.02
N GLN A 64 11.21 -9.61 -9.55
CA GLN A 64 11.15 -10.66 -10.57
C GLN A 64 10.88 -10.06 -11.95
N PRO A 65 11.74 -10.32 -12.97
CA PRO A 65 11.57 -9.74 -14.31
C PRO A 65 10.21 -10.03 -14.94
N GLU A 66 9.67 -11.25 -14.79
CA GLU A 66 8.36 -11.62 -15.32
C GLU A 66 7.22 -10.91 -14.59
N ALA A 67 7.30 -10.77 -13.26
CA ALA A 67 6.34 -10.02 -12.48
C ALA A 67 6.39 -8.54 -12.83
N LYS A 68 7.59 -7.96 -13.01
CA LYS A 68 7.77 -6.58 -13.49
C LYS A 68 7.08 -6.38 -14.85
N ALA A 69 7.28 -7.30 -15.80
CA ALA A 69 6.61 -7.25 -17.10
C ALA A 69 5.08 -7.38 -16.99
N ALA A 70 4.58 -8.20 -16.05
CA ALA A 70 3.15 -8.30 -15.75
C ALA A 70 2.59 -6.99 -15.19
N ILE A 71 3.30 -6.35 -14.25
CA ILE A 71 2.94 -5.04 -13.69
C ILE A 71 2.89 -3.97 -14.78
N GLU A 72 3.90 -3.90 -15.65
CA GLU A 72 3.92 -2.96 -16.77
C GLU A 72 2.71 -3.14 -17.70
N LYS A 73 2.33 -4.39 -17.99
CA LYS A 73 1.11 -4.71 -18.76
C LYS A 73 -0.15 -4.21 -18.03
N ALA A 74 -0.25 -4.46 -16.72
CA ALA A 74 -1.39 -4.03 -15.92
C ALA A 74 -1.49 -2.50 -15.86
N MET A 75 -0.38 -1.78 -15.63
CA MET A 75 -0.34 -0.32 -15.65
C MET A 75 -0.75 0.25 -17.01
N ASN A 76 -0.29 -0.35 -18.12
CA ASN A 76 -0.69 0.07 -19.46
C ASN A 76 -2.20 -0.09 -19.67
N ALA A 77 -2.78 -1.21 -19.22
CA ALA A 77 -4.22 -1.44 -19.29
C ALA A 77 -5.01 -0.44 -18.44
N ALA A 78 -4.54 -0.14 -17.22
CA ALA A 78 -5.15 0.86 -16.35
C ALA A 78 -5.13 2.25 -16.99
N LYS A 79 -3.98 2.73 -17.45
CA LYS A 79 -3.83 4.04 -18.09
C LYS A 79 -4.64 4.17 -19.37
N LYS A 80 -4.69 3.11 -20.21
CA LYS A 80 -5.52 3.08 -21.42
C LYS A 80 -7.01 3.21 -21.13
N ALA A 81 -7.46 2.72 -19.98
CA ALA A 81 -8.84 2.78 -19.52
C ALA A 81 -9.14 3.99 -18.61
N ASP A 82 -8.20 4.92 -18.44
CA ASP A 82 -8.29 6.06 -17.53
C ASP A 82 -8.59 5.62 -16.08
N ARG A 83 -7.81 4.63 -15.59
CA ARG A 83 -7.88 4.12 -14.22
C ARG A 83 -6.65 4.55 -13.44
N GLN A 84 -6.88 4.82 -12.15
CA GLN A 84 -5.80 5.21 -11.25
C GLN A 84 -4.87 4.04 -10.97
N VAL A 85 -3.59 4.33 -10.84
CA VAL A 85 -2.56 3.39 -10.39
C VAL A 85 -2.09 3.80 -9.00
N ALA A 86 -2.32 2.93 -8.03
CA ALA A 86 -1.79 3.04 -6.69
C ALA A 86 -0.59 2.11 -6.52
N PHE A 87 0.45 2.60 -5.90
CA PHE A 87 1.71 1.88 -5.72
C PHE A 87 2.19 2.01 -4.28
N THR A 88 2.59 0.90 -3.64
CA THR A 88 3.29 0.93 -2.36
C THR A 88 4.77 0.60 -2.54
N LEU A 89 5.63 1.30 -1.81
CA LEU A 89 7.08 1.11 -1.87
C LEU A 89 7.52 -0.21 -1.22
N SER A 90 6.70 -0.76 -0.33
CA SER A 90 6.82 -2.08 0.30
C SER A 90 7.87 -2.21 1.39
N ASP A 91 9.13 -1.86 1.14
CA ASP A 91 10.20 -1.79 2.15
C ASP A 91 11.39 -0.92 1.70
N PRO A 92 12.20 -0.39 2.64
CA PRO A 92 13.36 0.47 2.30
C PRO A 92 14.45 -0.25 1.47
N PHE A 93 14.60 -1.58 1.59
CA PHE A 93 15.58 -2.33 0.78
C PHE A 93 15.12 -2.43 -0.67
N CYS A 94 13.82 -2.62 -0.89
CA CYS A 94 13.24 -2.58 -2.24
C CYS A 94 13.45 -1.20 -2.87
N VAL A 95 13.17 -0.13 -2.14
CA VAL A 95 13.45 1.26 -2.57
C VAL A 95 14.93 1.44 -2.90
N GLY A 96 15.84 0.96 -2.04
CA GLY A 96 17.28 1.08 -2.27
C GLY A 96 17.75 0.40 -3.56
N ARG A 97 17.13 -0.73 -3.95
CA ARG A 97 17.45 -1.44 -5.20
C ARG A 97 16.89 -0.77 -6.44
N TYR A 98 15.70 -0.18 -6.36
CA TYR A 98 14.93 0.28 -7.54
C TYR A 98 14.56 1.76 -7.48
N ARG A 99 15.28 2.58 -6.69
CA ARG A 99 14.98 3.99 -6.46
C ARG A 99 14.71 4.78 -7.74
N GLU A 100 15.64 4.73 -8.68
CA GLU A 100 15.55 5.47 -9.94
C GLU A 100 14.31 5.04 -10.76
N GLU A 101 14.03 3.73 -10.78
CA GLU A 101 12.87 3.21 -11.48
C GLU A 101 11.57 3.64 -10.79
N PHE A 102 11.52 3.60 -9.46
CA PHE A 102 10.34 4.02 -8.70
C PHE A 102 10.09 5.52 -8.84
N ARG A 103 11.14 6.34 -8.89
CA ARG A 103 11.00 7.77 -9.18
C ARG A 103 10.46 7.99 -10.59
N ALA A 104 11.00 7.31 -11.59
CA ALA A 104 10.48 7.40 -12.96
C ALA A 104 9.03 6.94 -13.08
N LEU A 105 8.61 5.91 -12.32
CA LEU A 105 7.20 5.50 -12.25
C LEU A 105 6.32 6.57 -11.59
N LEU A 106 6.81 7.19 -10.52
CA LEU A 106 6.10 8.27 -9.82
C LEU A 106 5.79 9.42 -10.78
N ASP A 107 6.76 9.82 -11.58
CA ASP A 107 6.63 10.92 -12.53
C ASP A 107 5.69 10.61 -13.71
N THR A 108 5.50 9.34 -14.06
CA THR A 108 4.87 8.97 -15.34
C THR A 108 3.65 8.07 -15.24
N ARG A 109 3.51 7.31 -14.16
CA ARG A 109 2.56 6.18 -14.10
C ARG A 109 1.71 6.13 -12.85
N ILE A 110 2.20 6.61 -11.70
CA ILE A 110 1.56 6.46 -10.39
C ILE A 110 0.68 7.67 -10.12
N ASP A 111 -0.54 7.43 -9.67
CA ASP A 111 -1.50 8.44 -9.25
C ASP A 111 -1.64 8.50 -7.72
N VAL A 112 -1.38 7.37 -7.03
CA VAL A 112 -1.43 7.27 -5.56
C VAL A 112 -0.21 6.53 -5.05
N LEU A 113 0.58 7.18 -4.21
CA LEU A 113 1.77 6.61 -3.57
C LEU A 113 1.45 6.24 -2.12
N PHE A 114 1.71 4.99 -1.76
CA PHE A 114 1.75 4.53 -0.37
C PHE A 114 3.19 4.27 0.06
N ALA A 115 3.55 4.78 1.22
CA ALA A 115 4.86 4.51 1.83
C ALA A 115 4.79 4.70 3.35
N ASN A 116 5.71 4.10 4.08
CA ASN A 116 6.01 4.58 5.42
C ASN A 116 7.05 5.71 5.39
N GLU A 117 7.28 6.37 6.53
CA GLU A 117 8.21 7.50 6.65
C GLU A 117 9.62 7.12 6.17
N GLU A 118 10.12 5.93 6.52
CA GLU A 118 11.47 5.48 6.16
C GLU A 118 11.59 5.13 4.65
N GLU A 119 10.58 4.50 4.09
CA GLU A 119 10.50 4.23 2.65
C GLU A 119 10.49 5.52 1.83
N ALA A 120 9.68 6.49 2.25
CA ALA A 120 9.56 7.77 1.58
C ALA A 120 10.89 8.57 1.68
N LYS A 121 11.51 8.61 2.86
CA LYS A 121 12.83 9.22 3.05
C LYS A 121 13.90 8.57 2.17
N ALA A 122 13.89 7.23 2.07
CA ALA A 122 14.79 6.48 1.20
C ALA A 122 14.57 6.79 -0.29
N LEU A 123 13.30 6.95 -0.72
CA LEU A 123 12.98 7.28 -2.12
C LEU A 123 13.46 8.68 -2.51
N PHE A 124 13.22 9.67 -1.65
CA PHE A 124 13.55 11.07 -1.93
C PHE A 124 14.94 11.49 -1.46
N GLU A 125 15.70 10.61 -0.79
CA GLU A 125 17.05 10.85 -0.26
C GLU A 125 17.10 12.04 0.70
N VAL A 126 16.14 12.10 1.61
CA VAL A 126 16.00 13.14 2.63
C VAL A 126 16.03 12.55 4.05
N GLU A 127 16.52 13.33 5.02
CA GLU A 127 16.64 12.89 6.40
C GLU A 127 15.33 13.08 7.21
N GLU A 128 14.56 14.12 6.87
CA GLU A 128 13.38 14.53 7.64
C GLU A 128 12.10 14.37 6.83
N PHE A 129 10.99 14.11 7.54
CA PHE A 129 9.67 13.95 6.92
C PHE A 129 9.20 15.20 6.14
N ASP A 130 9.54 16.38 6.65
CA ASP A 130 9.20 17.64 5.97
C ASP A 130 9.89 17.75 4.60
N GLY A 131 11.10 17.19 4.47
CA GLY A 131 11.78 17.06 3.17
C GLY A 131 11.03 16.17 2.18
N VAL A 132 10.36 15.11 2.66
CA VAL A 132 9.49 14.27 1.82
C VAL A 132 8.30 15.08 1.30
N LEU A 133 7.64 15.83 2.18
CA LEU A 133 6.49 16.66 1.81
C LEU A 133 6.88 17.75 0.79
N GLU A 134 8.06 18.35 0.95
CA GLU A 134 8.56 19.34 -0.01
C GLU A 134 8.88 18.70 -1.36
N ALA A 135 9.49 17.51 -1.39
CA ALA A 135 9.77 16.78 -2.64
C ALA A 135 8.49 16.39 -3.41
N LEU A 136 7.37 16.21 -2.68
CA LEU A 136 6.07 15.87 -3.27
C LEU A 136 5.23 17.10 -3.66
N ARG A 137 5.67 18.31 -3.33
CA ARG A 137 4.89 19.54 -3.51
C ARG A 137 4.43 19.78 -4.96
N GLU A 138 5.28 19.47 -5.92
CA GLU A 138 4.98 19.64 -7.35
C GLU A 138 4.41 18.35 -7.99
N TRP A 139 4.37 17.26 -7.25
CA TRP A 139 3.80 16.03 -7.78
C TRP A 139 2.26 16.08 -7.74
N PRO A 140 1.58 15.83 -8.89
CA PRO A 140 0.13 15.97 -8.98
C PRO A 140 -0.66 14.83 -8.36
N GLY A 141 -0.01 13.72 -8.04
CA GLY A 141 -0.63 12.53 -7.43
C GLY A 141 -0.93 12.71 -5.95
N VAL A 142 -1.47 11.68 -5.34
CA VAL A 142 -1.79 11.62 -3.91
C VAL A 142 -0.76 10.77 -3.19
N ALA A 143 -0.05 11.34 -2.23
CA ALA A 143 0.82 10.60 -1.32
C ALA A 143 0.10 10.32 0.00
N ALA A 144 0.12 9.07 0.44
CA ALA A 144 -0.44 8.58 1.69
C ALA A 144 0.69 7.92 2.51
N LEU A 145 1.25 8.67 3.45
CA LEU A 145 2.51 8.36 4.12
C LEU A 145 2.27 8.01 5.59
N THR A 146 2.50 6.76 5.98
CA THR A 146 2.34 6.32 7.38
C THR A 146 3.57 6.64 8.22
N ARG A 147 3.35 6.99 9.51
CA ARG A 147 4.39 7.42 10.45
C ARG A 147 4.30 6.69 11.79
N SER A 148 3.89 5.43 11.76
CA SER A 148 3.68 4.64 12.99
C SER A 148 2.79 5.37 14.01
N ALA A 149 3.24 5.45 15.27
CA ALA A 149 2.53 6.15 16.34
C ALA A 149 2.32 7.66 16.09
N LYS A 150 3.06 8.26 15.17
CA LYS A 150 2.89 9.66 14.75
C LYS A 150 1.75 9.86 13.74
N GLY A 151 1.01 8.80 13.40
CA GLY A 151 -0.12 8.86 12.47
C GLY A 151 0.28 8.82 11.00
N CYS A 152 -0.18 9.78 10.20
CA CYS A 152 0.13 9.82 8.77
C CYS A 152 0.18 11.23 8.22
N GLY A 153 0.89 11.39 7.10
CA GLY A 153 0.81 12.56 6.23
C GLY A 153 0.10 12.20 4.93
N VAL A 154 -0.84 13.02 4.50
CA VAL A 154 -1.51 12.90 3.20
C VAL A 154 -1.28 14.18 2.42
N ALA A 155 -0.77 14.06 1.20
CA ALA A 155 -0.43 15.22 0.38
C ALA A 155 -0.90 15.07 -1.07
N ARG A 156 -1.29 16.19 -1.67
CA ARG A 156 -1.51 16.35 -3.11
C ARG A 156 -1.13 17.78 -3.50
N GLY A 157 0.00 17.95 -4.14
CA GLY A 157 0.52 19.28 -4.42
C GLY A 157 0.65 20.12 -3.13
N PRO A 158 0.08 21.32 -3.07
CA PRO A 158 0.13 22.19 -1.89
C PRO A 158 -0.84 21.77 -0.76
N GLU A 159 -1.80 20.87 -1.02
CA GLU A 159 -2.72 20.35 -0.01
C GLU A 159 -2.01 19.29 0.83
N VAL A 160 -1.79 19.55 2.11
CA VAL A 160 -1.13 18.64 3.05
C VAL A 160 -1.96 18.51 4.32
N HIS A 161 -2.19 17.29 4.75
CA HIS A 161 -2.85 16.94 6.02
C HIS A 161 -1.92 16.05 6.84
N VAL A 162 -1.55 16.49 8.04
CA VAL A 162 -0.87 15.66 9.03
C VAL A 162 -1.92 15.25 10.06
N LEU A 163 -2.10 13.94 10.21
CA LEU A 163 -3.17 13.36 11.01
C LEU A 163 -2.57 12.45 12.07
N ASP A 164 -3.11 12.52 13.28
CA ASP A 164 -2.73 11.63 14.36
C ASP A 164 -3.12 10.16 14.06
N ALA A 165 -2.40 9.23 14.67
CA ALA A 165 -2.79 7.83 14.66
C ALA A 165 -4.13 7.63 15.37
N ALA A 166 -4.98 6.75 14.86
CA ALA A 166 -6.17 6.36 15.59
C ALA A 166 -5.77 5.65 16.89
N PRO A 167 -6.49 5.90 17.99
CA PRO A 167 -6.11 5.35 19.30
C PRO A 167 -6.19 3.82 19.30
N VAL A 168 -5.20 3.18 19.93
CA VAL A 168 -5.11 1.74 20.15
C VAL A 168 -4.84 1.51 21.63
N GLU A 169 -5.60 0.64 22.28
CA GLU A 169 -5.37 0.30 23.67
C GLU A 169 -4.00 -0.39 23.86
N ARG A 170 -3.68 -1.31 22.96
CA ARG A 170 -2.42 -2.04 22.94
C ARG A 170 -2.06 -2.45 21.53
N VAL A 171 -0.79 -2.28 21.16
CA VAL A 171 -0.22 -2.88 19.95
C VAL A 171 0.13 -4.33 20.23
N VAL A 172 -0.46 -5.26 19.47
CA VAL A 172 -0.25 -6.71 19.61
C VAL A 172 0.61 -7.26 18.46
N ASP A 173 0.27 -6.92 17.23
CA ASP A 173 0.98 -7.38 16.03
C ASP A 173 0.86 -6.32 14.94
N THR A 174 1.99 -5.83 14.42
CA THR A 174 1.96 -4.81 13.35
C THR A 174 1.84 -5.39 11.93
N THR A 175 1.61 -6.70 11.81
CA THR A 175 1.43 -7.36 10.49
C THR A 175 0.18 -6.85 9.80
N GLY A 176 0.33 -6.40 8.54
CA GLY A 176 -0.77 -5.90 7.74
C GLY A 176 -1.20 -4.46 8.03
N ALA A 177 -0.54 -3.73 8.92
CA ALA A 177 -0.89 -2.34 9.23
C ALA A 177 -0.89 -1.44 7.98
N GLY A 178 0.15 -1.54 7.14
CA GLY A 178 0.24 -0.80 5.88
C GLY A 178 -0.84 -1.18 4.88
N ASP A 179 -1.13 -2.48 4.76
CA ASP A 179 -2.16 -3.01 3.85
C ASP A 179 -3.55 -2.52 4.25
N GLN A 180 -3.87 -2.56 5.54
CA GLN A 180 -5.15 -2.08 6.06
C GLN A 180 -5.26 -0.56 5.98
N TYR A 181 -4.16 0.17 6.21
CA TYR A 181 -4.13 1.61 5.97
C TYR A 181 -4.46 1.92 4.50
N ALA A 182 -3.79 1.25 3.55
CA ALA A 182 -4.05 1.43 2.12
C ALA A 182 -5.50 1.06 1.75
N ALA A 183 -6.05 -0.02 2.31
CA ALA A 183 -7.43 -0.44 2.08
C ALA A 183 -8.44 0.62 2.57
N GLY A 184 -8.27 1.14 3.79
CA GLY A 184 -9.12 2.20 4.34
C GLY A 184 -9.01 3.50 3.55
N PHE A 185 -7.80 3.89 3.18
CA PHE A 185 -7.52 5.07 2.36
C PHE A 185 -8.17 4.98 0.97
N LEU A 186 -7.94 3.89 0.25
CA LEU A 186 -8.51 3.65 -1.09
C LEU A 186 -10.03 3.55 -1.07
N TYR A 187 -10.61 3.00 0.01
CA TYR A 187 -12.05 3.04 0.19
C TYR A 187 -12.55 4.49 0.20
N GLY A 188 -11.96 5.36 1.01
CA GLY A 188 -12.32 6.78 1.06
C GLY A 188 -12.16 7.46 -0.31
N LEU A 189 -11.01 7.28 -0.94
CA LEU A 189 -10.68 7.89 -2.23
C LEU A 189 -11.69 7.49 -3.33
N THR A 190 -12.00 6.20 -3.44
CA THR A 190 -12.94 5.68 -4.45
C THR A 190 -14.40 6.03 -4.17
N HIS A 191 -14.71 6.50 -2.96
CA HIS A 191 -16.04 7.02 -2.57
C HIS A 191 -16.08 8.56 -2.52
N GLY A 192 -15.08 9.25 -3.07
CA GLY A 192 -15.06 10.70 -3.19
C GLY A 192 -14.90 11.46 -1.87
N LYS A 193 -14.30 10.84 -0.85
CA LYS A 193 -13.99 11.52 0.41
C LYS A 193 -12.81 12.47 0.23
N GLY A 194 -12.75 13.51 1.06
CA GLY A 194 -11.59 14.40 1.13
C GLY A 194 -10.34 13.68 1.63
N LEU A 195 -9.15 14.22 1.31
CA LEU A 195 -7.88 13.56 1.64
C LEU A 195 -7.70 13.30 3.14
N ALA A 196 -8.11 14.24 3.98
CA ALA A 196 -8.08 14.08 5.43
C ALA A 196 -8.94 12.88 5.90
N ASP A 197 -10.14 12.72 5.34
CA ASP A 197 -11.03 11.61 5.70
C ASP A 197 -10.50 10.27 5.15
N CYS A 198 -9.87 10.27 3.96
CA CYS A 198 -9.17 9.09 3.46
C CYS A 198 -8.05 8.66 4.43
N GLY A 199 -7.23 9.60 4.90
CA GLY A 199 -6.19 9.34 5.89
C GLY A 199 -6.74 8.80 7.21
N ARG A 200 -7.84 9.37 7.72
CA ARG A 200 -8.53 8.89 8.95
C ARG A 200 -9.07 7.47 8.79
N LEU A 201 -9.70 7.16 7.65
CA LEU A 201 -10.16 5.80 7.34
C LEU A 201 -9.00 4.81 7.31
N GLY A 202 -7.85 5.22 6.74
CA GLY A 202 -6.62 4.43 6.76
C GLY A 202 -6.09 4.19 8.17
N THR A 203 -6.00 5.24 9.01
CA THR A 203 -5.52 5.09 10.41
C THR A 203 -6.44 4.22 11.26
N ILE A 204 -7.76 4.31 11.09
CA ILE A 204 -8.74 3.45 11.79
C ILE A 204 -8.55 1.99 11.39
N ALA A 205 -8.39 1.70 10.10
CA ALA A 205 -8.18 0.34 9.63
C ALA A 205 -6.84 -0.25 10.11
N ALA A 206 -5.78 0.57 10.13
CA ALA A 206 -4.48 0.18 10.67
C ALA A 206 -4.54 -0.06 12.19
N ALA A 207 -5.24 0.79 12.94
CA ALA A 207 -5.40 0.67 14.40
C ALA A 207 -6.15 -0.61 14.78
N GLU A 208 -7.16 -0.96 14.05
CA GLU A 208 -7.90 -2.22 14.27
C GLU A 208 -6.97 -3.42 14.10
N VAL A 209 -6.29 -3.54 12.96
CA VAL A 209 -5.49 -4.73 12.67
C VAL A 209 -4.30 -4.91 13.61
N ILE A 210 -3.70 -3.83 14.13
CA ILE A 210 -2.58 -3.96 15.08
C ILE A 210 -2.99 -4.26 16.53
N SER A 211 -4.27 -4.33 16.82
CA SER A 211 -4.81 -4.62 18.13
C SER A 211 -4.92 -6.12 18.46
N HIS A 212 -4.68 -6.99 17.49
CA HIS A 212 -4.76 -8.45 17.58
C HIS A 212 -3.69 -9.13 16.72
N TYR A 213 -3.59 -10.46 16.77
CA TYR A 213 -2.68 -11.21 15.90
C TYR A 213 -3.28 -11.40 14.49
N GLY A 214 -2.41 -11.25 13.48
CA GLY A 214 -2.77 -11.51 12.09
C GLY A 214 -3.17 -10.26 11.32
N ALA A 215 -3.15 -10.36 9.98
CA ALA A 215 -3.27 -9.23 9.07
C ALA A 215 -4.70 -8.95 8.58
N ARG A 216 -5.71 -9.63 9.13
CA ARG A 216 -7.11 -9.47 8.70
C ARG A 216 -7.94 -8.85 9.83
N PRO A 217 -8.81 -7.87 9.52
CA PRO A 217 -9.70 -7.29 10.53
C PRO A 217 -10.58 -8.33 11.22
N GLU A 218 -10.69 -8.26 12.53
CA GLU A 218 -11.59 -9.09 13.35
C GLU A 218 -12.97 -8.43 13.55
N VAL A 219 -13.02 -7.09 13.42
CA VAL A 219 -14.29 -6.34 13.49
C VAL A 219 -14.60 -5.62 12.19
N SER A 220 -15.83 -5.14 12.06
CA SER A 220 -16.28 -4.44 10.86
C SER A 220 -15.67 -3.05 10.76
N LEU A 221 -14.71 -2.86 9.86
CA LEU A 221 -14.14 -1.53 9.54
C LEU A 221 -15.22 -0.51 9.15
N LYS A 222 -16.30 -0.98 8.51
CA LYS A 222 -17.46 -0.13 8.18
C LYS A 222 -18.16 0.40 9.44
N SER A 223 -18.24 -0.40 10.49
CA SER A 223 -18.83 0.03 11.76
C SER A 223 -17.96 1.06 12.45
N LEU A 224 -16.66 0.81 12.53
CA LEU A 224 -15.68 1.77 13.08
C LEU A 224 -15.69 3.12 12.33
N ALA A 225 -15.75 3.07 11.00
CA ALA A 225 -15.84 4.29 10.19
C ALA A 225 -17.13 5.08 10.43
N LYS A 226 -18.27 4.39 10.68
CA LYS A 226 -19.52 5.06 11.06
C LYS A 226 -19.47 5.68 12.44
N GLU A 227 -18.91 4.98 13.42
CA GLU A 227 -18.70 5.49 14.78
C GLU A 227 -17.82 6.74 14.79
N ALA A 228 -16.84 6.79 13.88
CA ALA A 228 -15.97 7.95 13.67
C ALA A 228 -16.63 9.08 12.83
N GLY A 229 -17.88 8.92 12.38
CA GLY A 229 -18.59 9.92 11.57
C GLY A 229 -18.07 10.09 10.14
N LEU A 230 -17.36 9.07 9.62
CA LEU A 230 -16.76 9.08 8.28
C LEU A 230 -17.63 8.40 7.20
N LEU A 231 -18.71 7.74 7.61
CA LEU A 231 -19.68 7.07 6.72
C LEU A 231 -21.12 7.45 7.05
#